data_ed658242e606aa66fc874d7b6666b655
#
_entry.id   ed658242e606aa66fc874d7b6666b655
#
_cell.length_a   1.000
_cell.length_b   1.000
_cell.length_c   1.000
_cell.angle_alpha   90.00
_cell.angle_beta   90.00
_cell.angle_gamma   90.00
#
_symmetry.space_group_name_H-M   'P 1'
#
loop_
_entity.id
_entity.type
_entity.pdbx_description
1 polymer ?
#
loop_
_entity_poly.entity_id
_entity_poly.type
_entity_poly.pdbx_seq_one_letter_code
_entity_poly.pdbx_strand_id
1 'polypeptide(L)'
;MLRSFLNHLFGSRGVPVEDDGLRLARDLHDESRHEEAIKVLNALIEFKSGWAKALVLRGATYRALGRMEEAFADLSRALALAPNDAQCLYENAVAWYKTGDNRRALEFCASARLADPGFATPRWLQAQIAFGGEAYMAVLERIHAFLKPRTYIEIGIFQGESLQLARPPTQAIGVDPEPKLLKPAAANHRVYAQTSDAFFAAHDLNVEFGGVPVDLAFIDGMHHFEFALRDFANVERHCTRGSTVLIHDCYPLDRETARRDGAPPFWSGDIWRLIVLLRKHRPDLAVHTIGTAPTGLGLVRNLDPDSRFLTQNHDRLVEEFLALDYSWLDENKPGKLNLVANDWKTVRQLLMQS
;
A
#
# COMPACT_ATOMS: atom_id res chain seq x y z
N MET A 1 -33.45 25.16 -23.14
CA MET A 1 -33.06 25.45 -21.75
C MET A 1 -31.69 24.85 -21.39
N LEU A 2 -31.46 23.55 -21.55
CA LEU A 2 -30.22 22.88 -21.18
C LEU A 2 -28.96 23.39 -21.90
N ARG A 3 -29.05 23.56 -23.22
CA ARG A 3 -27.97 24.12 -24.06
C ARG A 3 -27.65 25.57 -23.66
N SER A 4 -28.64 26.32 -23.25
CA SER A 4 -28.48 27.68 -22.71
C SER A 4 -27.83 27.68 -21.33
N PHE A 5 -28.19 26.72 -20.47
CA PHE A 5 -27.58 26.53 -19.14
C PHE A 5 -26.11 26.11 -19.26
N LEU A 6 -25.81 25.13 -20.11
CA LEU A 6 -24.46 24.67 -20.37
C LEU A 6 -23.59 25.74 -21.06
N ASN A 7 -24.15 26.48 -22.02
CA ASN A 7 -23.48 27.63 -22.66
C ASN A 7 -23.25 28.82 -21.71
N HIS A 8 -24.12 28.99 -20.71
CA HIS A 8 -23.94 30.03 -19.69
C HIS A 8 -22.84 29.68 -18.69
N LEU A 9 -22.67 28.36 -18.36
CA LEU A 9 -21.61 27.86 -17.50
C LEU A 9 -20.25 27.78 -18.20
N PHE A 10 -20.20 27.43 -19.47
CA PHE A 10 -18.97 27.06 -20.16
C PHE A 10 -18.49 28.01 -21.25
N GLY A 11 -19.24 29.04 -21.61
CA GLY A 11 -18.85 30.08 -22.58
C GLY A 11 -17.99 29.58 -23.75
N SER A 12 -18.08 30.16 -24.89
CA SER A 12 -17.50 29.78 -26.19
C SER A 12 -15.98 29.55 -26.25
N ARG A 13 -15.46 28.51 -25.57
CA ARG A 13 -14.03 28.18 -25.55
C ARG A 13 -13.60 27.02 -26.50
N GLY A 14 -14.38 26.68 -27.52
CA GLY A 14 -13.93 25.70 -28.54
C GLY A 14 -13.73 24.26 -28.05
N VAL A 15 -13.99 23.94 -26.80
CA VAL A 15 -13.98 22.57 -26.22
C VAL A 15 -15.41 22.02 -26.29
N PRO A 16 -15.61 20.71 -26.58
CA PRO A 16 -16.95 20.13 -26.56
C PRO A 16 -17.57 20.34 -25.19
N VAL A 17 -18.77 20.95 -25.14
CA VAL A 17 -19.53 21.23 -23.89
C VAL A 17 -19.70 19.99 -23.02
N GLU A 18 -19.68 18.82 -23.64
CA GLU A 18 -19.77 17.51 -23.01
C GLU A 18 -18.56 17.24 -22.09
N ASP A 19 -17.33 17.45 -22.57
CA ASP A 19 -16.11 17.18 -21.81
C ASP A 19 -15.92 18.17 -20.66
N ASP A 20 -16.24 19.46 -20.87
CA ASP A 20 -16.22 20.48 -19.82
C ASP A 20 -17.25 20.18 -18.74
N GLY A 21 -18.45 19.72 -19.12
CA GLY A 21 -19.51 19.35 -18.18
C GLY A 21 -19.13 18.13 -17.33
N LEU A 22 -18.51 17.13 -17.94
CA LEU A 22 -18.08 15.93 -17.22
C LEU A 22 -16.92 16.27 -16.26
N ARG A 23 -15.99 17.13 -16.67
CA ARG A 23 -14.91 17.62 -15.82
C ARG A 23 -15.47 18.38 -14.62
N LEU A 24 -16.36 19.35 -14.83
CA LEU A 24 -17.02 20.07 -13.73
C LEU A 24 -17.72 19.11 -12.77
N ALA A 25 -18.45 18.12 -13.28
CA ALA A 25 -19.14 17.16 -12.42
C ALA A 25 -18.16 16.34 -11.59
N ARG A 26 -16.98 16.02 -12.14
CA ARG A 26 -15.91 15.32 -11.43
C ARG A 26 -15.30 16.21 -10.35
N ASP A 27 -14.96 17.45 -10.68
CA ASP A 27 -14.41 18.41 -9.73
C ASP A 27 -15.38 18.61 -8.54
N LEU A 28 -16.68 18.77 -8.83
CA LEU A 28 -17.72 18.86 -7.80
C LEU A 28 -17.84 17.59 -6.95
N HIS A 29 -17.69 16.41 -7.56
CA HIS A 29 -17.68 15.14 -6.83
C HIS A 29 -16.49 15.07 -5.87
N ASP A 30 -15.30 15.41 -6.35
CA ASP A 30 -14.04 15.37 -5.59
C ASP A 30 -14.03 16.39 -4.45
N GLU A 31 -14.69 17.54 -4.65
CA GLU A 31 -14.96 18.57 -3.61
C GLU A 31 -16.09 18.16 -2.63
N SER A 32 -16.66 16.95 -2.73
CA SER A 32 -17.80 16.46 -1.94
C SER A 32 -19.10 17.26 -2.13
N ARG A 33 -19.23 18.03 -3.20
CA ARG A 33 -20.44 18.78 -3.60
C ARG A 33 -21.36 17.90 -4.44
N HIS A 34 -21.72 16.76 -3.88
CA HIS A 34 -22.36 15.65 -4.60
C HIS A 34 -23.70 15.99 -5.24
N GLU A 35 -24.57 16.78 -4.55
CA GLU A 35 -25.85 17.15 -5.11
C GLU A 35 -25.72 18.10 -6.32
N GLU A 36 -24.68 18.94 -6.34
CA GLU A 36 -24.41 19.81 -7.49
C GLU A 36 -23.82 18.99 -8.65
N ALA A 37 -22.94 18.04 -8.37
CA ALA A 37 -22.46 17.09 -9.37
C ALA A 37 -23.60 16.32 -10.04
N ILE A 38 -24.59 15.83 -9.25
CA ILE A 38 -25.78 15.14 -9.76
C ILE A 38 -26.60 16.03 -10.69
N LYS A 39 -26.79 17.32 -10.36
CA LYS A 39 -27.51 18.24 -11.23
C LYS A 39 -26.85 18.40 -12.60
N VAL A 40 -25.53 18.56 -12.62
CA VAL A 40 -24.75 18.64 -13.87
C VAL A 40 -24.86 17.33 -14.65
N LEU A 41 -24.69 16.17 -13.98
CA LEU A 41 -24.76 14.86 -14.61
C LEU A 41 -26.13 14.52 -15.14
N ASN A 42 -27.23 14.93 -14.45
CA ASN A 42 -28.58 14.78 -14.96
C ASN A 42 -28.73 15.50 -16.29
N ALA A 43 -28.26 16.75 -16.35
CA ALA A 43 -28.30 17.55 -17.56
C ALA A 43 -27.51 16.91 -18.72
N LEU A 44 -26.32 16.36 -18.44
CA LEU A 44 -25.51 15.68 -19.43
C LEU A 44 -26.14 14.38 -19.95
N ILE A 45 -26.75 13.59 -19.07
CA ILE A 45 -27.43 12.33 -19.42
C ILE A 45 -28.73 12.58 -20.17
N GLU A 46 -29.45 13.66 -19.86
CA GLU A 46 -30.62 14.10 -20.63
C GLU A 46 -30.22 14.51 -22.06
N PHE A 47 -29.11 15.22 -22.18
CA PHE A 47 -28.57 15.60 -23.49
C PHE A 47 -28.08 14.38 -24.29
N LYS A 48 -27.43 13.40 -23.65
CA LYS A 48 -26.86 12.21 -24.27
C LYS A 48 -27.14 10.97 -23.42
N SER A 49 -28.30 10.36 -23.63
CA SER A 49 -28.81 9.28 -22.76
C SER A 49 -27.95 8.01 -22.72
N GLY A 50 -27.12 7.79 -23.73
CA GLY A 50 -26.19 6.65 -23.86
C GLY A 50 -24.76 6.96 -23.40
N TRP A 51 -24.52 7.96 -22.55
CA TRP A 51 -23.17 8.33 -22.18
C TRP A 51 -22.69 7.56 -20.91
N ALA A 52 -22.02 6.42 -21.12
CA ALA A 52 -21.56 5.53 -20.07
C ALA A 52 -20.72 6.25 -19.00
N LYS A 53 -19.78 7.13 -19.37
CA LYS A 53 -18.92 7.87 -18.43
C LYS A 53 -19.71 8.78 -17.48
N ALA A 54 -20.77 9.43 -17.97
CA ALA A 54 -21.63 10.27 -17.13
C ALA A 54 -22.47 9.42 -16.16
N LEU A 55 -22.96 8.26 -16.61
CA LEU A 55 -23.66 7.31 -15.75
C LEU A 55 -22.74 6.73 -14.68
N VAL A 56 -21.48 6.37 -15.02
CA VAL A 56 -20.48 5.87 -14.06
C VAL A 56 -20.22 6.93 -12.99
N LEU A 57 -19.96 8.17 -13.36
CA LEU A 57 -19.70 9.24 -12.39
C LEU A 57 -20.94 9.55 -11.53
N ARG A 58 -22.16 9.52 -12.10
CA ARG A 58 -23.38 9.72 -11.31
C ARG A 58 -23.63 8.55 -10.35
N GLY A 59 -23.40 7.32 -10.78
CA GLY A 59 -23.45 6.15 -9.93
C GLY A 59 -22.46 6.22 -8.76
N ALA A 60 -21.21 6.63 -9.02
CA ALA A 60 -20.22 6.88 -7.98
C ALA A 60 -20.64 7.98 -7.01
N THR A 61 -21.28 9.05 -7.53
CA THR A 61 -21.77 10.17 -6.73
C THR A 61 -22.99 9.76 -5.86
N TYR A 62 -23.92 8.97 -6.40
CA TYR A 62 -25.01 8.39 -5.61
C TYR A 62 -24.49 7.47 -4.50
N ARG A 63 -23.50 6.64 -4.81
CA ARG A 63 -22.83 5.80 -3.82
C ARG A 63 -22.19 6.61 -2.69
N ALA A 64 -21.54 7.73 -3.01
CA ALA A 64 -20.97 8.62 -2.00
C ALA A 64 -22.02 9.22 -1.05
N LEU A 65 -23.25 9.43 -1.54
CA LEU A 65 -24.40 9.86 -0.74
C LEU A 65 -25.12 8.70 -0.02
N GLY A 66 -24.67 7.46 -0.17
CA GLY A 66 -25.37 6.29 0.38
C GLY A 66 -26.62 5.85 -0.40
N ARG A 67 -26.91 6.46 -1.54
CA ARG A 67 -28.06 6.20 -2.40
C ARG A 67 -27.76 4.99 -3.32
N MET A 68 -27.69 3.81 -2.71
CA MET A 68 -27.19 2.61 -3.38
C MET A 68 -28.09 2.10 -4.51
N GLU A 69 -29.41 2.24 -4.42
CA GLU A 69 -30.34 1.81 -5.47
C GLU A 69 -30.11 2.58 -6.77
N GLU A 70 -30.01 3.91 -6.67
CA GLU A 70 -29.72 4.78 -7.82
C GLU A 70 -28.31 4.55 -8.36
N ALA A 71 -27.34 4.30 -7.48
CA ALA A 71 -25.98 3.95 -7.88
C ALA A 71 -25.97 2.69 -8.75
N PHE A 72 -26.62 1.60 -8.30
CA PHE A 72 -26.69 0.35 -9.07
C PHE A 72 -27.47 0.50 -10.37
N ALA A 73 -28.56 1.30 -10.38
CA ALA A 73 -29.32 1.57 -11.61
C ALA A 73 -28.44 2.21 -12.69
N ASP A 74 -27.68 3.24 -12.33
CA ASP A 74 -26.77 3.91 -13.27
C ASP A 74 -25.58 3.04 -13.68
N LEU A 75 -24.95 2.37 -12.73
CA LEU A 75 -23.80 1.49 -13.02
C LEU A 75 -24.19 0.29 -13.90
N SER A 76 -25.40 -0.27 -13.70
CA SER A 76 -25.91 -1.35 -14.56
C SER A 76 -26.16 -0.86 -15.99
N ARG A 77 -26.71 0.34 -16.14
CA ARG A 77 -26.89 0.96 -17.47
C ARG A 77 -25.57 1.27 -18.13
N ALA A 78 -24.60 1.79 -17.37
CA ALA A 78 -23.25 2.06 -17.87
C ALA A 78 -22.55 0.78 -18.34
N LEU A 79 -22.67 -0.31 -17.57
CA LEU A 79 -22.09 -1.60 -17.92
C LEU A 79 -22.71 -2.21 -19.17
N ALA A 80 -24.02 -2.03 -19.38
CA ALA A 80 -24.70 -2.46 -20.61
C ALA A 80 -24.20 -1.68 -21.85
N LEU A 81 -23.82 -0.41 -21.68
CA LEU A 81 -23.27 0.43 -22.77
C LEU A 81 -21.78 0.21 -23.02
N ALA A 82 -21.02 -0.11 -21.98
CA ALA A 82 -19.56 -0.26 -22.03
C ALA A 82 -19.11 -1.46 -21.15
N PRO A 83 -19.35 -2.71 -21.56
CA PRO A 83 -19.14 -3.89 -20.72
C PRO A 83 -17.67 -4.16 -20.36
N ASN A 84 -16.72 -3.61 -21.13
CA ASN A 84 -15.29 -3.76 -20.93
C ASN A 84 -14.60 -2.44 -20.51
N ASP A 85 -15.34 -1.45 -20.04
CA ASP A 85 -14.74 -0.23 -19.49
C ASP A 85 -14.24 -0.51 -18.08
N ALA A 86 -12.92 -0.44 -17.88
CA ALA A 86 -12.27 -0.78 -16.61
C ALA A 86 -12.76 0.09 -15.44
N GLN A 87 -13.02 1.37 -15.69
CA GLN A 87 -13.55 2.29 -14.67
C GLN A 87 -14.98 1.92 -14.28
N CYS A 88 -15.83 1.60 -15.27
CA CYS A 88 -17.20 1.15 -15.03
C CYS A 88 -17.22 -0.13 -14.19
N LEU A 89 -16.37 -1.10 -14.54
CA LEU A 89 -16.23 -2.36 -13.80
C LEU A 89 -15.74 -2.10 -12.37
N TYR A 90 -14.75 -1.22 -12.19
CA TYR A 90 -14.25 -0.87 -10.86
C TYR A 90 -15.31 -0.17 -9.99
N GLU A 91 -16.08 0.77 -10.52
CA GLU A 91 -17.14 1.43 -9.74
C GLU A 91 -18.23 0.44 -9.31
N ASN A 92 -18.54 -0.57 -10.14
CA ASN A 92 -19.39 -1.70 -9.74
C ASN A 92 -18.76 -2.49 -8.59
N ALA A 93 -17.44 -2.78 -8.66
CA ALA A 93 -16.73 -3.45 -7.58
C ALA A 93 -16.85 -2.68 -6.25
N VAL A 94 -16.63 -1.36 -6.29
CA VAL A 94 -16.76 -0.51 -5.08
C VAL A 94 -18.19 -0.50 -4.55
N ALA A 95 -19.19 -0.47 -5.43
CA ALA A 95 -20.60 -0.50 -5.02
C ALA A 95 -20.93 -1.81 -4.29
N TRP A 96 -20.52 -2.96 -4.83
CA TRP A 96 -20.71 -4.26 -4.17
C TRP A 96 -19.93 -4.38 -2.86
N TYR A 97 -18.71 -3.88 -2.81
CA TYR A 97 -17.93 -3.82 -1.55
C TYR A 97 -18.66 -3.03 -0.47
N LYS A 98 -19.24 -1.87 -0.80
CA LYS A 98 -19.99 -1.01 0.14
C LYS A 98 -21.27 -1.68 0.67
N THR A 99 -21.85 -2.62 -0.06
CA THR A 99 -22.99 -3.41 0.41
C THR A 99 -22.58 -4.71 1.13
N GLY A 100 -21.28 -5.00 1.25
CA GLY A 100 -20.75 -6.18 1.92
C GLY A 100 -20.65 -7.42 1.03
N ASP A 101 -21.03 -7.37 -0.25
CA ASP A 101 -20.84 -8.49 -1.18
C ASP A 101 -19.42 -8.50 -1.73
N ASN A 102 -18.48 -8.93 -0.87
CA ASN A 102 -17.06 -9.02 -1.22
C ASN A 102 -16.79 -9.98 -2.39
N ARG A 103 -17.61 -11.03 -2.57
CA ARG A 103 -17.46 -11.97 -3.69
C ARG A 103 -17.68 -11.27 -5.02
N ARG A 104 -18.81 -10.56 -5.18
CA ARG A 104 -19.06 -9.79 -6.41
C ARG A 104 -18.07 -8.65 -6.61
N ALA A 105 -17.68 -7.98 -5.54
CA ALA A 105 -16.65 -6.94 -5.62
C ALA A 105 -15.35 -7.49 -6.21
N LEU A 106 -14.88 -8.67 -5.77
CA LEU A 106 -13.67 -9.32 -6.29
C LEU A 106 -13.82 -9.76 -7.75
N GLU A 107 -14.98 -10.27 -8.16
CA GLU A 107 -15.28 -10.64 -9.54
C GLU A 107 -15.18 -9.42 -10.48
N PHE A 108 -15.75 -8.28 -10.07
CA PHE A 108 -15.65 -7.02 -10.81
C PHE A 108 -14.24 -6.44 -10.82
N CYS A 109 -13.48 -6.53 -9.71
CA CYS A 109 -12.06 -6.15 -9.71
C CYS A 109 -11.24 -6.96 -10.71
N ALA A 110 -11.47 -8.28 -10.76
CA ALA A 110 -10.78 -9.15 -11.72
C ALA A 110 -11.13 -8.77 -13.17
N SER A 111 -12.41 -8.50 -13.45
CA SER A 111 -12.86 -8.05 -14.77
C SER A 111 -12.27 -6.69 -15.16
N ALA A 112 -12.18 -5.73 -14.23
CA ALA A 112 -11.56 -4.44 -14.47
C ALA A 112 -10.06 -4.55 -14.83
N ARG A 113 -9.33 -5.42 -14.12
CA ARG A 113 -7.90 -5.70 -14.41
C ARG A 113 -7.70 -6.43 -15.74
N LEU A 114 -8.64 -7.27 -16.12
CA LEU A 114 -8.60 -7.94 -17.43
C LEU A 114 -8.86 -6.93 -18.55
N ALA A 115 -9.75 -5.98 -18.35
CA ALA A 115 -10.07 -4.93 -19.33
C ALA A 115 -8.93 -3.92 -19.48
N ASP A 116 -8.26 -3.56 -18.39
CA ASP A 116 -7.06 -2.70 -18.39
C ASP A 116 -6.04 -3.21 -17.36
N PRO A 117 -5.02 -3.95 -17.78
CA PRO A 117 -3.95 -4.44 -16.88
C PRO A 117 -3.14 -3.33 -16.20
N GLY A 118 -3.09 -2.12 -16.80
CA GLY A 118 -2.42 -0.95 -16.23
C GLY A 118 -3.23 -0.23 -15.14
N PHE A 119 -4.52 -0.54 -15.02
CA PHE A 119 -5.40 0.06 -14.02
C PHE A 119 -5.19 -0.59 -12.64
N ALA A 120 -4.32 0.01 -11.83
CA ALA A 120 -3.92 -0.55 -10.54
C ALA A 120 -4.97 -0.44 -9.43
N THR A 121 -5.91 0.51 -9.53
CA THR A 121 -6.90 0.81 -8.48
C THR A 121 -7.71 -0.41 -8.00
N PRO A 122 -8.13 -1.36 -8.86
CA PRO A 122 -8.81 -2.59 -8.41
C PRO A 122 -7.97 -3.45 -7.47
N ARG A 123 -6.63 -3.42 -7.54
CA ARG A 123 -5.76 -4.17 -6.64
C ARG A 123 -5.79 -3.62 -5.21
N TRP A 124 -5.91 -2.31 -5.05
CA TRP A 124 -6.07 -1.69 -3.74
C TRP A 124 -7.36 -2.15 -3.06
N LEU A 125 -8.46 -2.22 -3.81
CA LEU A 125 -9.72 -2.75 -3.30
C LEU A 125 -9.62 -4.24 -2.97
N GLN A 126 -8.95 -5.02 -3.82
CA GLN A 126 -8.69 -6.45 -3.54
C GLN A 126 -7.90 -6.63 -2.24
N ALA A 127 -6.86 -5.83 -2.03
CA ALA A 127 -6.07 -5.84 -0.80
C ALA A 127 -6.93 -5.48 0.42
N GLN A 128 -7.75 -4.44 0.31
CA GLN A 128 -8.66 -4.02 1.37
C GLN A 128 -9.67 -5.11 1.72
N ILE A 129 -10.19 -5.83 0.72
CA ILE A 129 -11.10 -6.97 0.94
C ILE A 129 -10.37 -8.15 1.59
N ALA A 130 -9.15 -8.44 1.13
CA ALA A 130 -8.38 -9.60 1.60
C ALA A 130 -7.93 -9.45 3.06
N PHE A 131 -7.53 -8.25 3.47
CA PHE A 131 -6.99 -8.03 4.81
C PHE A 131 -8.01 -7.40 5.77
N GLY A 132 -8.87 -6.51 5.28
CA GLY A 132 -9.69 -5.66 6.15
C GLY A 132 -8.84 -4.73 7.02
N GLY A 133 -9.44 -4.16 8.07
CA GLY A 133 -8.72 -3.36 9.04
C GLY A 133 -8.11 -2.07 8.50
N GLU A 134 -7.06 -1.59 9.16
CA GLU A 134 -6.37 -0.35 8.83
C GLU A 134 -5.27 -0.57 7.78
N ALA A 135 -5.01 0.43 6.94
CA ALA A 135 -3.86 0.42 6.04
C ALA A 135 -2.54 0.46 6.84
N TYR A 136 -1.45 -0.04 6.23
CA TYR A 136 -0.17 -0.17 6.92
C TYR A 136 0.34 1.13 7.53
N MET A 137 0.14 2.28 6.90
CA MET A 137 0.54 3.58 7.44
C MET A 137 -0.13 3.90 8.78
N ALA A 138 -1.40 3.59 8.94
CA ALA A 138 -2.10 3.76 10.22
C ALA A 138 -1.57 2.78 11.29
N VAL A 139 -1.24 1.56 10.89
CA VAL A 139 -0.60 0.57 11.77
C VAL A 139 0.79 1.05 12.20
N LEU A 140 1.60 1.58 11.28
CA LEU A 140 2.91 2.17 11.57
C LEU A 140 2.78 3.34 12.56
N GLU A 141 1.85 4.26 12.33
CA GLU A 141 1.62 5.40 13.25
C GLU A 141 1.28 4.91 14.67
N ARG A 142 0.43 3.88 14.79
CA ARG A 142 0.10 3.28 16.09
C ARG A 142 1.31 2.61 16.74
N ILE A 143 2.16 1.94 15.96
CA ILE A 143 3.39 1.31 16.47
C ILE A 143 4.34 2.38 17.00
N HIS A 144 4.59 3.46 16.23
CA HIS A 144 5.40 4.60 16.68
C HIS A 144 4.85 5.22 17.98
N ALA A 145 3.54 5.46 18.03
CA ALA A 145 2.89 6.04 19.21
C ALA A 145 2.97 5.12 20.44
N PHE A 146 2.92 3.82 20.26
CA PHE A 146 3.00 2.83 21.33
C PHE A 146 4.42 2.61 21.82
N LEU A 147 5.37 2.35 20.93
CA LEU A 147 6.77 2.05 21.27
C LEU A 147 7.53 3.30 21.72
N LYS A 148 7.21 4.48 21.18
CA LYS A 148 7.93 5.74 21.42
C LYS A 148 9.44 5.54 21.29
N PRO A 149 9.92 5.04 20.13
CA PRO A 149 11.31 4.67 19.96
C PRO A 149 12.23 5.88 20.17
N ARG A 150 13.39 5.68 20.80
CA ARG A 150 14.44 6.72 20.91
C ARG A 150 15.14 6.91 19.57
N THR A 151 15.32 5.80 18.86
CA THR A 151 16.02 5.71 17.60
C THR A 151 15.18 4.95 16.55
N TYR A 152 15.17 5.46 15.36
CA TYR A 152 14.44 4.88 14.22
C TYR A 152 15.30 4.92 12.96
N ILE A 153 15.35 3.82 12.23
CA ILE A 153 15.94 3.79 10.87
C ILE A 153 14.91 3.30 9.87
N GLU A 154 14.88 3.96 8.72
CA GLU A 154 14.04 3.59 7.58
C GLU A 154 14.90 3.42 6.33
N ILE A 155 14.79 2.26 5.68
CA ILE A 155 15.44 1.93 4.43
C ILE A 155 14.37 1.97 3.32
N GLY A 156 14.54 2.91 2.36
CA GLY A 156 13.52 3.22 1.37
C GLY A 156 12.50 4.23 1.92
N ILE A 157 12.78 5.52 1.75
CA ILE A 157 11.91 6.57 2.30
C ILE A 157 11.04 7.24 1.24
N PHE A 158 11.38 7.09 -0.04
CA PHE A 158 10.64 7.67 -1.18
C PHE A 158 10.14 9.09 -0.90
N GLN A 159 8.84 9.27 -0.63
CA GLN A 159 8.22 10.57 -0.34
C GLN A 159 8.34 11.01 1.13
N GLY A 160 8.85 10.15 2.00
CA GLY A 160 9.13 10.44 3.40
C GLY A 160 7.90 10.47 4.30
N GLU A 161 6.75 9.96 3.86
CA GLU A 161 5.52 10.00 4.68
C GLU A 161 5.64 9.13 5.93
N SER A 162 6.22 7.94 5.83
CA SER A 162 6.51 7.02 6.93
C SER A 162 7.59 7.58 7.86
N LEU A 163 8.64 8.18 7.32
CA LEU A 163 9.70 8.83 8.11
C LEU A 163 9.14 9.95 9.03
N GLN A 164 8.12 10.68 8.58
CA GLN A 164 7.47 11.74 9.37
C GLN A 164 6.72 11.21 10.61
N LEU A 165 6.49 9.91 10.73
CA LEU A 165 5.92 9.29 11.92
C LEU A 165 6.88 9.29 13.10
N ALA A 166 8.19 9.38 12.85
CA ALA A 166 9.24 9.50 13.86
C ALA A 166 9.30 10.92 14.44
N ARG A 167 8.34 11.27 15.27
CA ARG A 167 8.23 12.59 15.91
C ARG A 167 9.25 12.76 17.03
N PRO A 168 9.70 13.98 17.34
CA PRO A 168 10.56 14.23 18.52
C PRO A 168 9.94 13.65 19.81
N PRO A 169 10.77 13.07 20.70
CA PRO A 169 12.24 13.09 20.76
C PRO A 169 12.94 11.97 19.96
N THR A 170 12.23 11.16 19.16
CA THR A 170 12.84 10.09 18.34
C THR A 170 13.89 10.66 17.39
N GLN A 171 15.11 10.16 17.42
CA GLN A 171 16.12 10.42 16.40
C GLN A 171 15.87 9.47 15.23
N ALA A 172 15.75 10.00 14.02
CA ALA A 172 15.45 9.20 12.83
C ALA A 172 16.52 9.32 11.75
N ILE A 173 16.81 8.19 11.10
CA ILE A 173 17.64 8.11 9.91
C ILE A 173 16.78 7.54 8.79
N GLY A 174 16.75 8.22 7.65
CA GLY A 174 16.16 7.72 6.41
C GLY A 174 17.22 7.51 5.34
N VAL A 175 17.23 6.35 4.71
CA VAL A 175 18.19 6.00 3.65
C VAL A 175 17.43 5.67 2.37
N ASP A 176 17.73 6.38 1.28
CA ASP A 176 17.10 6.19 -0.03
C ASP A 176 18.05 6.72 -1.12
N PRO A 177 18.28 6.02 -2.23
CA PRO A 177 19.17 6.52 -3.27
C PRO A 177 18.64 7.77 -3.97
N GLU A 178 17.32 7.98 -4.00
CA GLU A 178 16.67 9.11 -4.68
C GLU A 178 15.45 9.61 -3.88
N PRO A 179 15.65 10.21 -2.68
CA PRO A 179 14.55 10.66 -1.85
C PRO A 179 13.76 11.80 -2.52
N LYS A 180 12.43 11.69 -2.58
CA LYS A 180 11.50 12.65 -3.21
C LYS A 180 10.56 13.26 -2.17
N LEU A 181 11.11 13.77 -1.09
CA LEU A 181 10.37 14.21 0.08
C LEU A 181 9.24 15.21 -0.27
N LEU A 182 8.00 14.90 0.10
CA LEU A 182 6.85 15.80 -0.02
C LEU A 182 6.91 16.95 0.99
N LYS A 183 7.57 16.73 2.14
CA LYS A 183 7.81 17.73 3.17
C LYS A 183 9.28 17.72 3.55
N PRO A 184 9.86 18.86 3.92
CA PRO A 184 11.22 18.89 4.45
C PRO A 184 11.41 17.91 5.60
N ALA A 185 12.61 17.33 5.69
CA ALA A 185 12.98 16.51 6.83
C ALA A 185 12.86 17.32 8.13
N ALA A 186 12.30 16.70 9.18
CA ALA A 186 12.19 17.33 10.49
C ALA A 186 13.59 17.47 11.14
N ALA A 187 13.72 18.35 12.12
CA ALA A 187 15.02 18.62 12.76
C ALA A 187 15.66 17.40 13.46
N ASN A 188 14.85 16.41 13.80
CA ASN A 188 15.28 15.14 14.37
C ASN A 188 15.53 14.04 13.31
N HIS A 189 15.41 14.36 12.01
CA HIS A 189 15.64 13.44 10.90
C HIS A 189 16.95 13.74 10.19
N ARG A 190 17.72 12.69 9.90
CA ARG A 190 18.86 12.72 8.99
C ARG A 190 18.54 11.85 7.78
N VAL A 191 18.69 12.43 6.59
CA VAL A 191 18.38 11.75 5.32
C VAL A 191 19.66 11.56 4.54
N TYR A 192 19.93 10.35 4.12
CA TYR A 192 21.09 9.95 3.34
C TYR A 192 20.65 9.54 1.93
N ALA A 193 21.02 10.35 0.93
CA ALA A 193 20.72 10.10 -0.48
C ALA A 193 21.72 9.12 -1.08
N GLN A 194 21.62 7.83 -0.71
CA GLN A 194 22.48 6.73 -1.15
C GLN A 194 21.78 5.39 -0.98
N THR A 195 22.31 4.35 -1.60
CA THR A 195 21.81 2.98 -1.40
C THR A 195 22.07 2.51 0.04
N SER A 196 21.27 1.57 0.53
CA SER A 196 21.50 0.98 1.85
C SER A 196 22.86 0.28 1.95
N ASP A 197 23.31 -0.41 0.89
CA ASP A 197 24.64 -1.03 0.85
C ASP A 197 25.77 0.03 1.02
N ALA A 198 25.67 1.16 0.33
CA ALA A 198 26.63 2.26 0.47
C ALA A 198 26.57 2.91 1.87
N PHE A 199 25.36 3.06 2.40
CA PHE A 199 25.17 3.58 3.75
C PHE A 199 25.84 2.70 4.81
N PHE A 200 25.54 1.41 4.84
CA PHE A 200 26.11 0.49 5.84
C PHE A 200 27.61 0.23 5.64
N ALA A 201 28.16 0.47 4.45
CA ALA A 201 29.60 0.44 4.21
C ALA A 201 30.32 1.65 4.77
N ALA A 202 29.67 2.82 4.83
CA ALA A 202 30.27 4.09 5.24
C ALA A 202 29.91 4.54 6.66
N HIS A 203 28.80 4.06 7.22
CA HIS A 203 28.23 4.51 8.49
C HIS A 203 27.99 3.36 9.45
N ASP A 204 28.25 3.60 10.73
CA ASP A 204 27.91 2.74 11.85
C ASP A 204 26.75 3.35 12.63
N LEU A 205 25.60 2.64 12.71
CA LEU A 205 24.42 3.14 13.41
C LEU A 205 24.67 3.40 14.91
N ASN A 206 25.61 2.70 15.55
CA ASN A 206 25.99 3.00 16.93
C ASN A 206 26.61 4.40 17.03
N VAL A 207 27.46 4.77 16.07
CA VAL A 207 28.04 6.12 16.00
C VAL A 207 26.98 7.14 15.66
N GLU A 208 26.17 6.84 14.66
CA GLU A 208 25.10 7.73 14.20
C GLU A 208 24.07 8.05 15.28
N PHE A 209 23.71 7.10 16.12
CA PHE A 209 22.78 7.28 17.23
C PHE A 209 23.47 7.54 18.60
N GLY A 210 24.78 7.88 18.59
CA GLY A 210 25.50 8.22 19.82
C GLY A 210 25.56 7.10 20.86
N GLY A 211 25.68 5.85 20.42
CA GLY A 211 25.73 4.67 21.27
C GLY A 211 24.36 4.12 21.69
N VAL A 212 23.27 4.70 21.22
CA VAL A 212 21.92 4.20 21.50
C VAL A 212 21.55 3.15 20.42
N PRO A 213 21.20 1.91 20.82
CA PRO A 213 20.77 0.87 19.86
C PRO A 213 19.54 1.30 19.07
N VAL A 214 19.31 0.66 17.92
CA VAL A 214 18.09 0.82 17.11
C VAL A 214 16.89 0.27 17.90
N ASP A 215 15.92 1.10 18.26
CA ASP A 215 14.70 0.66 18.90
C ASP A 215 13.64 0.18 17.89
N LEU A 216 13.53 0.87 16.75
CA LEU A 216 12.59 0.55 15.68
C LEU A 216 13.27 0.72 14.32
N ALA A 217 13.04 -0.23 13.42
CA ALA A 217 13.46 -0.13 12.02
C ALA A 217 12.29 -0.45 11.08
N PHE A 218 12.29 0.18 9.90
CA PHE A 218 11.38 -0.13 8.83
C PHE A 218 12.14 -0.33 7.52
N ILE A 219 11.92 -1.47 6.87
CA ILE A 219 12.57 -1.86 5.61
C ILE A 219 11.51 -1.86 4.52
N ASP A 220 11.58 -0.88 3.63
CA ASP A 220 10.68 -0.66 2.49
C ASP A 220 11.46 -0.14 1.28
N GLY A 221 12.63 -0.73 1.04
CA GLY A 221 13.56 -0.31 -0.01
C GLY A 221 13.27 -0.96 -1.36
N MET A 222 14.32 -1.54 -1.97
CA MET A 222 14.19 -2.29 -3.21
C MET A 222 13.40 -3.58 -2.96
N HIS A 223 12.30 -3.80 -3.68
CA HIS A 223 11.39 -4.94 -3.50
C HIS A 223 11.98 -6.27 -4.01
N HIS A 224 13.27 -6.46 -3.79
CA HIS A 224 14.00 -7.68 -4.07
C HIS A 224 14.51 -8.32 -2.78
N PHE A 225 14.25 -9.59 -2.63
CA PHE A 225 14.52 -10.40 -1.44
C PHE A 225 15.96 -10.29 -0.92
N GLU A 226 16.96 -10.42 -1.79
CA GLU A 226 18.38 -10.41 -1.41
C GLU A 226 18.84 -9.06 -0.84
N PHE A 227 18.25 -7.96 -1.28
CA PHE A 227 18.54 -6.63 -0.74
C PHE A 227 17.89 -6.47 0.64
N ALA A 228 16.62 -6.85 0.78
CA ALA A 228 15.93 -6.81 2.06
C ALA A 228 16.59 -7.74 3.11
N LEU A 229 17.15 -8.88 2.67
CA LEU A 229 17.92 -9.78 3.53
C LEU A 229 19.19 -9.11 4.06
N ARG A 230 19.94 -8.38 3.21
CA ARG A 230 21.12 -7.63 3.63
C ARG A 230 20.76 -6.48 4.55
N ASP A 231 19.70 -5.75 4.22
CA ASP A 231 19.21 -4.64 5.04
C ASP A 231 18.81 -5.13 6.43
N PHE A 232 18.06 -6.24 6.50
CA PHE A 232 17.70 -6.86 7.77
C PHE A 232 18.93 -7.28 8.58
N ALA A 233 19.89 -7.98 7.96
CA ALA A 233 21.10 -8.44 8.63
C ALA A 233 21.98 -7.26 9.12
N ASN A 234 22.04 -6.17 8.37
CA ASN A 234 22.77 -4.97 8.75
C ASN A 234 22.08 -4.24 9.92
N VAL A 235 20.76 -4.09 9.87
CA VAL A 235 19.98 -3.46 10.94
C VAL A 235 20.03 -4.28 12.24
N GLU A 236 19.86 -5.62 12.16
CA GLU A 236 19.84 -6.51 13.32
C GLU A 236 21.06 -6.34 14.21
N ARG A 237 22.25 -6.14 13.62
CA ARG A 237 23.52 -5.96 14.35
C ARG A 237 23.56 -4.74 15.27
N HIS A 238 22.67 -3.78 15.06
CA HIS A 238 22.55 -2.55 15.84
C HIS A 238 21.31 -2.53 16.74
N CYS A 239 20.59 -3.63 16.78
CA CYS A 239 19.38 -3.80 17.59
C CYS A 239 19.70 -4.35 18.98
N THR A 240 18.67 -4.46 19.80
CA THR A 240 18.64 -5.27 21.01
C THR A 240 17.54 -6.31 20.87
N ARG A 241 17.47 -7.26 21.81
CA ARG A 241 16.36 -8.22 21.85
C ARG A 241 14.99 -7.55 21.93
N GLY A 242 14.90 -6.37 22.55
CA GLY A 242 13.67 -5.58 22.68
C GLY A 242 13.31 -4.74 21.48
N SER A 243 14.19 -4.61 20.50
CA SER A 243 13.95 -3.84 19.27
C SER A 243 12.87 -4.48 18.41
N THR A 244 12.34 -3.71 17.46
CA THR A 244 11.35 -4.17 16.48
C THR A 244 11.83 -3.83 15.08
N VAL A 245 11.81 -4.80 14.17
CA VAL A 245 12.02 -4.56 12.74
C VAL A 245 10.70 -4.81 12.00
N LEU A 246 10.27 -3.83 11.24
CA LEU A 246 9.11 -3.90 10.35
C LEU A 246 9.59 -4.04 8.92
N ILE A 247 8.89 -4.85 8.12
CA ILE A 247 9.26 -5.12 6.72
C ILE A 247 8.01 -4.98 5.87
N HIS A 248 8.03 -4.10 4.88
CA HIS A 248 6.91 -3.94 3.97
C HIS A 248 6.87 -5.04 2.90
N ASP A 249 5.79 -5.12 2.14
CA ASP A 249 5.62 -6.01 0.98
C ASP A 249 5.75 -7.52 1.24
N CYS A 250 5.47 -7.93 2.47
CA CYS A 250 5.64 -9.32 2.89
C CYS A 250 4.56 -10.28 2.40
N TYR A 251 3.40 -9.78 1.93
CA TYR A 251 2.26 -10.60 1.56
C TYR A 251 1.73 -10.22 0.17
N PRO A 252 2.27 -10.81 -0.90
CA PRO A 252 1.77 -10.57 -2.25
C PRO A 252 0.33 -11.03 -2.42
N LEU A 253 -0.50 -10.27 -3.13
CA LEU A 253 -1.89 -10.68 -3.38
C LEU A 253 -1.97 -11.90 -4.30
N ASP A 254 -1.16 -11.90 -5.34
CA ASP A 254 -1.14 -12.92 -6.39
C ASP A 254 0.29 -13.09 -6.97
N ARG A 255 0.45 -14.04 -7.90
CA ARG A 255 1.72 -14.30 -8.59
C ARG A 255 2.26 -13.06 -9.29
N GLU A 256 1.38 -12.23 -9.85
CA GLU A 256 1.80 -11.04 -10.60
C GLU A 256 2.39 -9.97 -9.69
N THR A 257 1.79 -9.75 -8.52
CA THR A 257 2.32 -8.81 -7.53
C THR A 257 3.62 -9.30 -6.88
N ALA A 258 3.85 -10.61 -6.86
CA ALA A 258 5.06 -11.25 -6.33
C ALA A 258 6.24 -11.30 -7.33
N ARG A 259 6.10 -10.77 -8.54
CA ARG A 259 7.15 -10.84 -9.58
C ARG A 259 8.33 -9.95 -9.20
N ARG A 260 9.54 -10.39 -9.55
CA ARG A 260 10.77 -9.61 -9.35
C ARG A 260 10.89 -8.44 -10.34
N ASP A 261 10.37 -8.63 -11.56
CA ASP A 261 10.35 -7.66 -12.65
C ASP A 261 9.03 -6.86 -12.70
N GLY A 262 8.32 -6.79 -11.59
CA GLY A 262 7.12 -5.98 -11.46
C GLY A 262 7.42 -4.48 -11.51
N ALA A 263 6.36 -3.68 -11.59
CA ALA A 263 6.45 -2.23 -11.61
C ALA A 263 5.34 -1.59 -10.78
N PRO A 264 5.63 -0.44 -10.18
CA PRO A 264 4.59 0.39 -9.56
C PRO A 264 3.41 0.64 -10.52
N PRO A 265 2.20 0.96 -10.03
CA PRO A 265 1.91 1.41 -8.67
C PRO A 265 1.51 0.32 -7.68
N PHE A 266 1.38 -0.96 -8.05
CA PHE A 266 1.01 -2.03 -7.13
C PHE A 266 1.89 -3.28 -7.35
N TRP A 267 2.97 -3.35 -6.59
CA TRP A 267 3.98 -4.39 -6.74
C TRP A 267 4.68 -4.60 -5.39
N SER A 268 4.73 -5.84 -4.90
CA SER A 268 5.39 -6.22 -3.66
C SER A 268 6.77 -6.87 -3.88
N GLY A 269 7.08 -7.20 -5.13
CA GLY A 269 8.29 -7.98 -5.39
C GLY A 269 8.28 -9.33 -4.68
N ASP A 270 9.46 -9.82 -4.34
CA ASP A 270 9.62 -11.13 -3.73
C ASP A 270 10.06 -11.10 -2.25
N ILE A 271 9.74 -10.02 -1.54
CA ILE A 271 10.06 -9.81 -0.12
C ILE A 271 9.48 -10.89 0.79
N TRP A 272 8.37 -11.53 0.40
CA TRP A 272 7.78 -12.64 1.13
C TRP A 272 8.80 -13.77 1.46
N ARG A 273 9.84 -13.93 0.64
CA ARG A 273 10.91 -14.92 0.86
C ARG A 273 11.68 -14.64 2.13
N LEU A 274 11.86 -13.37 2.50
CA LEU A 274 12.54 -13.00 3.75
C LEU A 274 11.77 -13.50 4.97
N ILE A 275 10.44 -13.35 4.99
CA ILE A 275 9.62 -13.86 6.09
C ILE A 275 9.75 -15.39 6.21
N VAL A 276 9.67 -16.09 5.09
CA VAL A 276 9.82 -17.56 5.08
C VAL A 276 11.21 -17.99 5.52
N LEU A 277 12.25 -17.32 5.05
CA LEU A 277 13.65 -17.56 5.43
C LEU A 277 13.85 -17.40 6.93
N LEU A 278 13.45 -16.25 7.48
CA LEU A 278 13.60 -15.95 8.90
C LEU A 278 12.87 -17.00 9.75
N ARG A 279 11.66 -17.38 9.40
CA ARG A 279 10.91 -18.42 10.12
C ARG A 279 11.56 -19.81 10.04
N LYS A 280 12.21 -20.14 8.94
CA LYS A 280 12.86 -21.44 8.74
C LYS A 280 14.21 -21.52 9.44
N HIS A 281 15.04 -20.49 9.32
CA HIS A 281 16.45 -20.53 9.71
C HIS A 281 16.77 -19.74 10.98
N ARG A 282 15.85 -18.91 11.45
CA ARG A 282 15.99 -18.08 12.66
C ARG A 282 14.81 -18.32 13.62
N PRO A 283 14.69 -19.56 14.18
CA PRO A 283 13.60 -19.89 15.11
C PRO A 283 13.69 -19.14 16.46
N ASP A 284 14.80 -18.48 16.73
CA ASP A 284 15.02 -17.54 17.83
C ASP A 284 14.21 -16.24 17.67
N LEU A 285 13.90 -15.85 16.43
CA LEU A 285 13.12 -14.66 16.14
C LEU A 285 11.61 -14.93 16.24
N ALA A 286 10.87 -13.94 16.70
CA ALA A 286 9.42 -13.91 16.61
C ALA A 286 9.03 -13.19 15.32
N VAL A 287 8.62 -13.97 14.28
CA VAL A 287 8.34 -13.45 12.94
C VAL A 287 6.87 -13.61 12.61
N HIS A 288 6.18 -12.51 12.34
CA HIS A 288 4.76 -12.45 12.00
C HIS A 288 4.52 -11.55 10.79
N THR A 289 3.44 -11.78 10.07
CA THR A 289 2.95 -10.85 9.03
C THR A 289 1.59 -10.31 9.44
N ILE A 290 1.49 -9.02 9.66
CA ILE A 290 0.21 -8.34 9.91
C ILE A 290 -0.53 -8.22 8.58
N GLY A 291 -1.79 -8.70 8.54
CA GLY A 291 -2.63 -8.63 7.34
C GLY A 291 -3.14 -7.21 7.10
N THR A 292 -2.31 -6.34 6.57
CA THR A 292 -2.66 -4.95 6.29
C THR A 292 -2.50 -4.61 4.81
N ALA A 293 -3.44 -3.82 4.27
CA ALA A 293 -3.34 -3.34 2.89
C ALA A 293 -2.16 -2.36 2.74
N PRO A 294 -1.44 -2.39 1.58
CA PRO A 294 -1.74 -3.17 0.37
C PRO A 294 -1.17 -4.60 0.35
N THR A 295 -0.04 -4.87 1.03
CA THR A 295 0.82 -6.04 0.76
C THR A 295 1.39 -6.66 2.04
N GLY A 296 0.71 -6.43 3.16
CA GLY A 296 1.11 -6.95 4.46
C GLY A 296 2.33 -6.24 5.06
N LEU A 297 2.47 -6.33 6.37
CA LEU A 297 3.56 -5.76 7.14
C LEU A 297 4.19 -6.84 8.02
N GLY A 298 5.43 -7.21 7.71
CA GLY A 298 6.24 -8.10 8.55
C GLY A 298 6.59 -7.42 9.88
N LEU A 299 6.51 -8.18 10.96
CA LEU A 299 6.91 -7.75 12.31
C LEU A 299 7.87 -8.78 12.88
N VAL A 300 9.10 -8.35 13.17
CA VAL A 300 10.16 -9.21 13.68
C VAL A 300 10.64 -8.69 15.04
N ARG A 301 10.67 -9.59 16.03
CA ARG A 301 11.12 -9.34 17.40
C ARG A 301 12.13 -10.39 17.85
N ASN A 302 12.65 -10.22 19.06
CA ASN A 302 13.66 -11.10 19.67
C ASN A 302 14.99 -11.10 18.91
N LEU A 303 15.38 -9.93 18.38
CA LEU A 303 16.57 -9.76 17.58
C LEU A 303 17.83 -10.14 18.36
N ASP A 304 18.82 -10.67 17.66
CA ASP A 304 20.12 -11.06 18.22
C ASP A 304 21.24 -10.30 17.50
N PRO A 305 21.76 -9.19 18.10
CA PRO A 305 22.82 -8.39 17.50
C PRO A 305 24.13 -9.15 17.31
N ASP A 306 24.34 -10.25 18.03
CA ASP A 306 25.54 -11.07 17.94
C ASP A 306 25.44 -12.15 16.85
N SER A 307 24.25 -12.38 16.32
CA SER A 307 24.04 -13.35 15.23
C SER A 307 24.82 -12.95 13.98
N ARG A 308 25.54 -13.88 13.45
CA ARG A 308 26.26 -13.75 12.15
C ARG A 308 25.71 -14.71 11.11
N PHE A 309 24.66 -15.46 11.46
CA PHE A 309 24.12 -16.52 10.62
C PHE A 309 23.71 -16.03 9.24
N LEU A 310 22.94 -14.94 9.16
CA LEU A 310 22.45 -14.41 7.88
C LEU A 310 23.60 -13.90 7.01
N THR A 311 24.55 -13.16 7.59
CA THR A 311 25.70 -12.62 6.87
C THR A 311 26.64 -13.74 6.37
N GLN A 312 26.93 -14.74 7.23
CA GLN A 312 27.82 -15.83 6.87
C GLN A 312 27.24 -16.81 5.85
N ASN A 313 25.94 -16.88 5.73
CA ASN A 313 25.25 -17.80 4.82
C ASN A 313 24.51 -17.08 3.69
N HIS A 314 24.74 -15.77 3.48
CA HIS A 314 23.95 -14.93 2.59
C HIS A 314 23.74 -15.57 1.21
N ASP A 315 24.82 -15.90 0.49
CA ASP A 315 24.71 -16.37 -0.90
C ASP A 315 23.98 -17.71 -1.00
N ARG A 316 24.24 -18.64 -0.06
CA ARG A 316 23.52 -19.92 0.02
C ARG A 316 22.03 -19.70 0.30
N LEU A 317 21.68 -18.78 1.20
CA LEU A 317 20.31 -18.46 1.53
C LEU A 317 19.59 -17.78 0.35
N VAL A 318 20.28 -16.90 -0.37
CA VAL A 318 19.75 -16.27 -1.57
C VAL A 318 19.45 -17.33 -2.63
N GLU A 319 20.39 -18.23 -2.92
CA GLU A 319 20.18 -19.33 -3.88
C GLU A 319 18.99 -20.22 -3.46
N GLU A 320 18.96 -20.67 -2.20
CA GLU A 320 17.91 -21.52 -1.66
C GLU A 320 16.51 -20.90 -1.82
N PHE A 321 16.34 -19.62 -1.47
CA PHE A 321 15.03 -18.99 -1.43
C PHE A 321 14.61 -18.40 -2.77
N LEU A 322 15.52 -18.00 -3.64
CA LEU A 322 15.18 -17.63 -5.02
C LEU A 322 14.67 -18.82 -5.86
N ALA A 323 15.07 -20.05 -5.50
CA ALA A 323 14.55 -21.26 -6.14
C ALA A 323 13.09 -21.57 -5.83
N LEU A 324 12.49 -20.95 -4.78
CA LEU A 324 11.08 -21.14 -4.45
C LEU A 324 10.16 -20.50 -5.50
N ASP A 325 9.26 -21.27 -6.09
CA ASP A 325 8.23 -20.73 -6.97
C ASP A 325 7.05 -20.19 -6.15
N TYR A 326 6.34 -19.19 -6.70
CA TYR A 326 5.16 -18.62 -6.03
C TYR A 326 4.07 -19.66 -5.76
N SER A 327 3.92 -20.69 -6.59
CA SER A 327 2.94 -21.76 -6.36
C SER A 327 3.17 -22.47 -5.02
N TRP A 328 4.44 -22.63 -4.61
CA TRP A 328 4.74 -23.14 -3.29
C TRP A 328 4.19 -22.23 -2.18
N LEU A 329 4.34 -20.91 -2.31
CA LEU A 329 3.76 -19.97 -1.33
C LEU A 329 2.23 -20.09 -1.30
N ASP A 330 1.60 -20.13 -2.46
CA ASP A 330 0.15 -20.09 -2.64
C ASP A 330 -0.60 -21.30 -2.06
N GLU A 331 0.07 -22.46 -1.92
CA GLU A 331 -0.51 -23.66 -1.26
C GLU A 331 -1.03 -23.38 0.14
N ASN A 332 -0.34 -22.53 0.92
CA ASN A 332 -0.76 -22.12 2.26
C ASN A 332 -0.08 -20.79 2.63
N LYS A 333 -0.35 -19.74 1.87
CA LYS A 333 0.25 -18.42 2.05
C LYS A 333 0.07 -17.87 3.48
N PRO A 334 -1.14 -17.90 4.08
CA PRO A 334 -1.31 -17.43 5.46
C PRO A 334 -0.44 -18.16 6.47
N GLY A 335 -0.37 -19.49 6.39
CA GLY A 335 0.45 -20.31 7.30
C GLY A 335 1.95 -20.13 7.08
N LYS A 336 2.40 -20.08 5.81
CA LYS A 336 3.82 -19.90 5.46
C LYS A 336 4.35 -18.54 5.88
N LEU A 337 3.53 -17.51 5.82
CA LEU A 337 3.89 -16.15 6.21
C LEU A 337 3.52 -15.81 7.67
N ASN A 338 2.96 -16.76 8.41
CA ASN A 338 2.48 -16.53 9.78
C ASN A 338 1.57 -15.29 9.88
N LEU A 339 0.52 -15.28 9.03
CA LEU A 339 -0.42 -14.18 8.95
C LEU A 339 -1.19 -14.03 10.26
N VAL A 340 -1.22 -12.83 10.79
CA VAL A 340 -1.98 -12.44 11.97
C VAL A 340 -3.03 -11.38 11.64
N ALA A 341 -4.07 -11.31 12.46
CA ALA A 341 -5.14 -10.36 12.27
C ALA A 341 -4.66 -8.91 12.39
N ASN A 342 -5.19 -8.05 11.52
CA ASN A 342 -4.98 -6.61 11.53
C ASN A 342 -5.94 -5.94 12.52
N ASP A 343 -5.74 -6.23 13.79
CA ASP A 343 -6.39 -5.51 14.89
C ASP A 343 -5.36 -5.07 15.94
N TRP A 344 -5.59 -3.90 16.53
CA TRP A 344 -4.60 -3.31 17.43
C TRP A 344 -4.33 -4.15 18.68
N LYS A 345 -5.28 -4.93 19.14
CA LYS A 345 -5.09 -5.82 20.30
C LYS A 345 -4.04 -6.88 19.99
N THR A 346 -4.18 -7.53 18.85
CA THR A 346 -3.22 -8.55 18.35
C THR A 346 -1.84 -7.91 18.13
N VAL A 347 -1.75 -6.81 17.39
CA VAL A 347 -0.46 -6.13 17.10
C VAL A 347 0.23 -5.73 18.41
N ARG A 348 -0.51 -5.12 19.34
CA ARG A 348 0.03 -4.71 20.65
C ARG A 348 0.55 -5.91 21.45
N GLN A 349 -0.13 -7.05 21.43
CA GLN A 349 0.34 -8.26 22.11
C GLN A 349 1.69 -8.73 21.55
N LEU A 350 1.84 -8.73 20.22
CA LEU A 350 3.11 -9.10 19.57
C LEU A 350 4.24 -8.14 19.94
N LEU A 351 3.97 -6.83 20.03
CA LEU A 351 4.95 -5.83 20.42
C LEU A 351 5.37 -5.96 21.91
N MET A 352 4.58 -6.59 22.77
CA MET A 352 4.91 -6.80 24.18
C MET A 352 5.56 -8.16 24.47
N GLN A 353 5.56 -9.10 23.51
CA GLN A 353 6.24 -10.39 23.68
C GLN A 353 7.75 -10.17 23.70
N SER A 354 8.41 -10.61 24.76
CA SER A 354 9.88 -10.57 24.94
C SER A 354 10.47 -11.98 24.79
#